data_4c34df1f828cee6873a43d233bbbe241
#
_entry.id   4c34df1f828cee6873a43d233bbbe241
#
_cell.length_a   1.000
_cell.length_b   1.000
_cell.length_c   1.000
_cell.angle_alpha   90.00
_cell.angle_beta   90.00
_cell.angle_gamma   90.00
#
_symmetry.space_group_name_H-M   'P 1'
#
loop_
_entity.id
_entity.type
_entity.pdbx_description
1 polymer ?
#
loop_
_entity_poly.entity_id
_entity_poly.type
_entity_poly.pdbx_seq_one_letter_code
_entity_poly.pdbx_strand_id
1 'polypeptide(L)'
;MKLHIYKFQGAGNDFVVLDNRKGQLKLTTKQINRLCDRRFGIGSDGLMLLGKSKKYDFSMRYFNADGKEGSMCGNGGRCIVAFADMMGIKKFEFEAIDGYHRAEVLKRKGNGRIVKLKMRDVSECRKIGRKSYFLDTGSPHYVEFVKDLDNYPVDVKGKYWRYYFEGGTNVNFIEVEDNHLKIRTYERGVEAETFACGTGATASAIVACIAGVKPASVKGNKIKYDLKARGGNLSVEAVVSDKKEFTEVYLTGPATLVFECDIEI
;
A
#
# COMPACT_ATOMS: atom_id res chain seq x y z
N MET A 1 -29.81 6.54 -6.53
CA MET A 1 -28.88 6.67 -7.68
C MET A 1 -28.29 5.32 -7.98
N LYS A 2 -28.40 4.86 -9.25
CA LYS A 2 -27.83 3.57 -9.67
C LYS A 2 -26.33 3.73 -9.94
N LEU A 3 -25.51 2.84 -9.35
CA LEU A 3 -24.06 2.80 -9.53
C LEU A 3 -23.63 1.42 -9.99
N HIS A 4 -22.71 1.36 -10.96
CA HIS A 4 -21.93 0.16 -11.26
C HIS A 4 -20.62 0.23 -10.50
N ILE A 5 -20.36 -0.73 -9.63
CA ILE A 5 -19.21 -0.77 -8.76
C ILE A 5 -18.31 -1.97 -9.05
N TYR A 6 -17.04 -1.81 -8.72
CA TYR A 6 -16.03 -2.85 -8.78
C TYR A 6 -15.42 -3.03 -7.38
N LYS A 7 -15.35 -4.27 -6.91
CA LYS A 7 -14.70 -4.61 -5.66
C LYS A 7 -13.31 -5.12 -5.93
N PHE A 8 -12.31 -4.39 -5.46
CA PHE A 8 -10.90 -4.76 -5.57
C PHE A 8 -10.29 -5.08 -4.22
N GLN A 9 -9.23 -5.88 -4.22
CA GLN A 9 -8.34 -6.05 -3.07
C GLN A 9 -6.87 -6.08 -3.51
N GLY A 10 -5.99 -5.55 -2.65
CA GLY A 10 -4.54 -5.56 -2.82
C GLY A 10 -3.87 -6.07 -1.55
N ALA A 11 -3.48 -7.36 -1.54
CA ALA A 11 -2.89 -8.01 -0.37
C ALA A 11 -3.79 -7.92 0.89
N GLY A 12 -5.10 -8.14 0.74
CA GLY A 12 -6.08 -8.18 1.82
C GLY A 12 -6.70 -6.82 2.20
N ASN A 13 -6.19 -5.72 1.69
CA ASN A 13 -6.81 -4.41 1.83
C ASN A 13 -7.79 -4.17 0.68
N ASP A 14 -9.06 -3.89 0.96
CA ASP A 14 -10.15 -3.96 0.00
C ASP A 14 -10.84 -2.63 -0.26
N PHE A 15 -11.28 -2.42 -1.50
CA PHE A 15 -11.79 -1.14 -1.98
C PHE A 15 -13.02 -1.30 -2.86
N VAL A 16 -13.97 -0.38 -2.71
CA VAL A 16 -14.98 -0.08 -3.72
C VAL A 16 -14.36 0.86 -4.74
N VAL A 17 -14.41 0.52 -6.02
CA VAL A 17 -13.84 1.33 -7.11
C VAL A 17 -14.93 1.70 -8.10
N LEU A 18 -14.95 2.96 -8.55
CA LEU A 18 -15.94 3.50 -9.48
C LEU A 18 -15.25 4.22 -10.64
N ASP A 19 -15.77 4.01 -11.85
CA ASP A 19 -15.37 4.78 -13.02
C ASP A 19 -16.07 6.15 -13.03
N ASN A 20 -15.32 7.18 -12.74
CA ASN A 20 -15.77 8.57 -12.79
C ASN A 20 -15.08 9.39 -13.89
N ARG A 21 -14.60 8.75 -14.96
CA ARG A 21 -13.96 9.46 -16.08
C ARG A 21 -14.91 10.42 -16.79
N LYS A 22 -16.23 10.23 -16.67
CA LYS A 22 -17.23 11.20 -17.16
C LYS A 22 -17.46 12.38 -16.23
N GLY A 23 -16.93 12.34 -14.99
CA GLY A 23 -17.03 13.41 -14.01
C GLY A 23 -18.44 13.60 -13.40
N GLN A 24 -19.32 12.61 -13.55
CA GLN A 24 -20.74 12.71 -13.16
C GLN A 24 -20.98 12.31 -11.68
N LEU A 25 -20.08 11.50 -11.10
CA LEU A 25 -20.26 11.02 -9.74
C LEU A 25 -19.78 12.05 -8.73
N LYS A 26 -20.72 12.53 -7.95
CA LYS A 26 -20.51 13.44 -6.80
C LYS A 26 -21.10 12.76 -5.56
N LEU A 27 -20.29 11.94 -4.88
CA LEU A 27 -20.71 11.24 -3.68
C LEU A 27 -20.50 12.10 -2.45
N THR A 28 -21.50 12.14 -1.58
CA THR A 28 -21.37 12.75 -0.25
C THR A 28 -20.61 11.81 0.69
N THR A 29 -20.01 12.37 1.76
CA THR A 29 -19.37 11.60 2.83
C THR A 29 -20.28 10.48 3.37
N LYS A 30 -21.58 10.79 3.56
CA LYS A 30 -22.59 9.82 4.03
C LYS A 30 -22.78 8.65 3.06
N GLN A 31 -22.81 8.92 1.74
CA GLN A 31 -22.95 7.88 0.71
C GLN A 31 -21.68 7.00 0.65
N ILE A 32 -20.49 7.60 0.74
CA ILE A 32 -19.23 6.86 0.76
C ILE A 32 -19.17 5.96 2.01
N ASN A 33 -19.45 6.52 3.18
CA ASN A 33 -19.50 5.75 4.43
C ASN A 33 -20.50 4.59 4.32
N ARG A 34 -21.70 4.82 3.76
CA ARG A 34 -22.70 3.78 3.55
C ARG A 34 -22.21 2.67 2.61
N LEU A 35 -21.53 3.02 1.50
CA LEU A 35 -20.95 2.05 0.57
C LEU A 35 -19.85 1.21 1.21
N CYS A 36 -19.02 1.81 2.08
CA CYS A 36 -17.92 1.15 2.77
C CYS A 36 -18.37 0.33 3.98
N ASP A 37 -19.61 0.49 4.48
CA ASP A 37 -20.11 -0.25 5.61
C ASP A 37 -20.21 -1.76 5.30
N ARG A 38 -19.56 -2.60 6.15
CA ARG A 38 -19.46 -4.05 5.92
C ARG A 38 -20.76 -4.83 6.21
N ARG A 39 -21.75 -4.20 6.84
CA ARG A 39 -23.04 -4.84 7.19
C ARG A 39 -24.19 -4.28 6.37
N PHE A 40 -24.15 -2.99 6.08
CA PHE A 40 -25.26 -2.29 5.44
C PHE A 40 -24.93 -1.77 4.05
N GLY A 41 -23.69 -1.91 3.57
CA GLY A 41 -23.21 -1.52 2.26
C GLY A 41 -22.52 -2.68 1.54
N ILE A 42 -21.57 -2.35 0.69
CA ILE A 42 -20.69 -3.30 0.01
C ILE A 42 -19.60 -3.80 0.98
N GLY A 43 -19.19 -2.95 1.89
CA GLY A 43 -18.10 -3.20 2.82
C GLY A 43 -16.73 -3.04 2.18
N SER A 44 -15.90 -2.16 2.73
CA SER A 44 -14.52 -1.98 2.28
C SER A 44 -13.74 -1.08 3.25
N ASP A 45 -12.40 -1.11 3.13
CA ASP A 45 -11.52 -0.19 3.86
C ASP A 45 -11.57 1.23 3.28
N GLY A 46 -12.03 1.38 2.03
CA GLY A 46 -12.22 2.68 1.40
C GLY A 46 -12.82 2.61 0.01
N LEU A 47 -13.03 3.79 -0.57
CA LEU A 47 -13.60 3.96 -1.91
C LEU A 47 -12.65 4.75 -2.80
N MET A 48 -12.52 4.34 -4.06
CA MET A 48 -11.71 5.03 -5.06
C MET A 48 -12.53 5.42 -6.28
N LEU A 49 -12.25 6.61 -6.80
CA LEU A 49 -12.79 7.09 -8.07
C LEU A 49 -11.65 7.19 -9.09
N LEU A 50 -11.81 6.50 -10.22
CA LEU A 50 -10.99 6.69 -11.41
C LEU A 50 -11.53 7.88 -12.21
N GLY A 51 -10.79 8.95 -12.30
CA GLY A 51 -11.17 10.17 -13.00
C GLY A 51 -10.31 10.45 -14.23
N LYS A 52 -10.68 11.45 -15.03
CA LYS A 52 -9.81 12.03 -16.07
C LYS A 52 -8.77 12.93 -15.42
N SER A 53 -7.58 12.94 -15.96
CA SER A 53 -6.56 13.96 -15.72
C SER A 53 -6.37 14.82 -16.96
N LYS A 54 -5.98 16.08 -16.76
CA LYS A 54 -5.56 16.98 -17.85
C LYS A 54 -4.06 16.83 -18.16
N LYS A 55 -3.30 16.24 -17.25
CA LYS A 55 -1.84 16.19 -17.28
C LYS A 55 -1.28 14.78 -17.42
N TYR A 56 -2.01 13.79 -16.89
CA TYR A 56 -1.58 12.40 -16.82
C TYR A 56 -2.60 11.46 -17.46
N ASP A 57 -2.36 10.16 -17.44
CA ASP A 57 -3.25 9.17 -18.07
C ASP A 57 -4.61 9.09 -17.37
N PHE A 58 -4.64 9.32 -16.03
CA PHE A 58 -5.86 9.37 -15.23
C PHE A 58 -5.63 10.11 -13.89
N SER A 59 -6.68 10.33 -13.14
CA SER A 59 -6.65 10.79 -11.76
C SER A 59 -7.27 9.77 -10.82
N MET A 60 -6.79 9.74 -9.58
CA MET A 60 -7.31 8.93 -8.50
C MET A 60 -7.81 9.85 -7.38
N ARG A 61 -9.04 9.62 -6.92
CA ARG A 61 -9.49 10.13 -5.61
C ARG A 61 -9.74 8.94 -4.70
N TYR A 62 -9.17 8.99 -3.52
CA TYR A 62 -9.34 7.97 -2.51
C TYR A 62 -10.06 8.54 -1.28
N PHE A 63 -10.98 7.77 -0.75
CA PHE A 63 -11.74 8.09 0.46
C PHE A 63 -11.63 6.92 1.44
N ASN A 64 -11.32 7.22 2.69
CA ASN A 64 -11.42 6.26 3.77
C ASN A 64 -12.87 5.83 4.00
N ALA A 65 -13.09 4.74 4.74
CA ALA A 65 -14.45 4.25 5.04
C ALA A 65 -15.34 5.25 5.79
N ASP A 66 -14.73 6.24 6.48
CA ASP A 66 -15.47 7.35 7.12
C ASP A 66 -15.94 8.43 6.13
N GLY A 67 -15.60 8.29 4.85
CA GLY A 67 -15.96 9.18 3.75
C GLY A 67 -15.07 10.40 3.60
N LYS A 68 -13.99 10.53 4.38
CA LYS A 68 -13.00 11.60 4.22
C LYS A 68 -11.97 11.24 3.17
N GLU A 69 -11.61 12.23 2.35
CA GLU A 69 -10.58 12.04 1.34
C GLU A 69 -9.20 11.84 1.99
N GLY A 70 -8.45 10.86 1.50
CA GLY A 70 -7.12 10.49 1.96
C GLY A 70 -6.11 10.44 0.83
N SER A 71 -4.82 10.40 1.20
CA SER A 71 -3.71 10.22 0.27
C SER A 71 -3.67 8.79 -0.29
N MET A 72 -2.99 8.63 -1.43
CA MET A 72 -2.78 7.33 -2.04
C MET A 72 -1.97 6.41 -1.09
N CYS A 73 -2.47 5.21 -0.85
CA CYS A 73 -1.71 4.15 -0.18
C CYS A 73 -1.21 3.11 -1.19
N GLY A 74 -0.13 2.40 -0.85
CA GLY A 74 0.48 1.41 -1.76
C GLY A 74 -0.48 0.32 -2.24
N ASN A 75 -1.43 -0.11 -1.40
CA ASN A 75 -2.43 -1.12 -1.75
C ASN A 75 -3.48 -0.53 -2.71
N GLY A 76 -4.02 0.65 -2.39
CA GLY A 76 -4.98 1.39 -3.21
C GLY A 76 -4.39 1.79 -4.57
N GLY A 77 -3.14 2.27 -4.60
CA GLY A 77 -2.43 2.61 -5.83
C GLY A 77 -2.31 1.43 -6.79
N ARG A 78 -2.02 0.21 -6.28
CA ARG A 78 -2.02 -1.00 -7.12
C ARG A 78 -3.42 -1.36 -7.62
N CYS A 79 -4.45 -1.23 -6.79
CA CYS A 79 -5.82 -1.54 -7.16
C CYS A 79 -6.36 -0.58 -8.23
N ILE A 80 -6.13 0.73 -8.10
CA ILE A 80 -6.59 1.70 -9.11
C ILE A 80 -5.87 1.51 -10.45
N VAL A 81 -4.58 1.16 -10.45
CA VAL A 81 -3.82 0.82 -11.66
C VAL A 81 -4.36 -0.44 -12.31
N ALA A 82 -4.65 -1.48 -11.53
CA ALA A 82 -5.28 -2.71 -12.04
C ALA A 82 -6.65 -2.42 -12.65
N PHE A 83 -7.45 -1.58 -12.03
CA PHE A 83 -8.73 -1.13 -12.57
C PHE A 83 -8.56 -0.30 -13.83
N ALA A 84 -7.64 0.65 -13.88
CA ALA A 84 -7.33 1.45 -15.06
C ALA A 84 -6.91 0.58 -16.25
N ASP A 85 -6.09 -0.46 -16.02
CA ASP A 85 -5.72 -1.45 -17.03
C ASP A 85 -6.95 -2.22 -17.57
N MET A 86 -7.88 -2.63 -16.70
CA MET A 86 -9.12 -3.28 -17.10
C MET A 86 -10.03 -2.34 -17.90
N MET A 87 -10.02 -1.05 -17.60
CA MET A 87 -10.74 -0.01 -18.33
C MET A 87 -10.05 0.43 -19.64
N GLY A 88 -9.00 -0.27 -20.06
CA GLY A 88 -8.31 -0.07 -21.35
C GLY A 88 -7.23 0.99 -21.35
N ILE A 89 -6.88 1.60 -20.20
CA ILE A 89 -5.75 2.53 -20.07
C ILE A 89 -4.44 1.73 -20.21
N LYS A 90 -3.47 2.24 -20.98
CA LYS A 90 -2.24 1.51 -21.31
C LYS A 90 -0.98 2.05 -20.63
N LYS A 91 -1.04 3.30 -20.17
CA LYS A 91 0.03 3.95 -19.41
C LYS A 91 -0.52 4.29 -18.03
N PHE A 92 0.34 4.31 -17.02
CA PHE A 92 -0.12 4.41 -15.62
C PHE A 92 0.64 5.49 -14.88
N GLU A 93 0.70 6.68 -15.50
CA GLU A 93 1.04 7.91 -14.83
C GLU A 93 -0.25 8.58 -14.35
N PHE A 94 -0.35 8.89 -13.07
CA PHE A 94 -1.59 9.42 -12.51
C PHE A 94 -1.33 10.43 -11.39
N GLU A 95 -2.35 11.21 -11.10
CA GLU A 95 -2.36 12.13 -9.98
C GLU A 95 -3.37 11.70 -8.92
N ALA A 96 -3.00 11.90 -7.65
CA ALA A 96 -3.88 11.82 -6.50
C ALA A 96 -3.74 13.11 -5.66
N ILE A 97 -4.42 13.21 -4.52
CA ILE A 97 -4.37 14.41 -3.67
C ILE A 97 -2.95 14.73 -3.17
N ASP A 98 -2.11 13.72 -3.05
CA ASP A 98 -0.70 13.81 -2.62
C ASP A 98 0.29 13.94 -3.78
N GLY A 99 -0.18 14.11 -5.02
CA GLY A 99 0.62 14.46 -6.17
C GLY A 99 0.72 13.39 -7.26
N TYR A 100 1.87 13.37 -7.93
CA TYR A 100 2.16 12.51 -9.07
C TYR A 100 2.59 11.12 -8.64
N HIS A 101 2.06 10.12 -9.37
CA HIS A 101 2.40 8.71 -9.20
C HIS A 101 2.64 8.05 -10.55
N ARG A 102 3.45 6.98 -10.56
CA ARG A 102 3.65 6.13 -11.74
C ARG A 102 3.67 4.66 -11.36
N ALA A 103 3.20 3.83 -12.26
CA ALA A 103 3.17 2.40 -12.08
C ALA A 103 3.34 1.64 -13.39
N GLU A 104 3.50 0.32 -13.27
CA GLU A 104 3.57 -0.61 -14.39
C GLU A 104 2.78 -1.88 -14.05
N VAL A 105 2.05 -2.43 -15.02
CA VAL A 105 1.40 -3.74 -14.91
C VAL A 105 2.34 -4.80 -15.48
N LEU A 106 2.98 -5.56 -14.59
CA LEU A 106 3.99 -6.57 -14.96
C LEU A 106 3.35 -7.87 -15.47
N LYS A 107 2.19 -8.24 -14.91
CA LYS A 107 1.51 -9.51 -15.25
C LYS A 107 0.01 -9.35 -15.15
N ARG A 108 -0.69 -10.01 -16.08
CA ARG A 108 -2.15 -10.13 -16.13
C ARG A 108 -2.51 -11.61 -16.06
N LYS A 109 -3.40 -11.98 -15.14
CA LYS A 109 -3.90 -13.36 -15.02
C LYS A 109 -5.35 -13.33 -14.52
N GLY A 110 -6.31 -13.59 -15.42
CA GLY A 110 -7.73 -13.47 -15.11
C GLY A 110 -8.07 -12.09 -14.53
N ASN A 111 -8.71 -12.07 -13.37
CA ASN A 111 -9.08 -10.86 -12.65
C ASN A 111 -7.92 -10.22 -11.88
N GLY A 112 -6.74 -10.83 -11.87
CA GLY A 112 -5.58 -10.36 -11.13
C GLY A 112 -4.56 -9.62 -12.00
N ARG A 113 -3.88 -8.66 -11.38
CA ARG A 113 -2.70 -7.95 -11.91
C ARG A 113 -1.57 -8.02 -10.89
N ILE A 114 -0.34 -8.09 -11.38
CA ILE A 114 0.84 -7.77 -10.58
C ILE A 114 1.26 -6.37 -10.99
N VAL A 115 1.22 -5.46 -10.05
CA VAL A 115 1.49 -4.03 -10.28
C VAL A 115 2.75 -3.62 -9.54
N LYS A 116 3.64 -2.93 -10.26
CA LYS A 116 4.83 -2.27 -9.75
C LYS A 116 4.54 -0.78 -9.65
N LEU A 117 4.52 -0.27 -8.42
CA LEU A 117 4.16 1.11 -8.08
C LEU A 117 5.38 1.86 -7.57
N LYS A 118 5.66 3.06 -8.12
CA LYS A 118 6.69 3.95 -7.59
C LYS A 118 6.29 4.43 -6.21
N MET A 119 7.20 4.25 -5.26
CA MET A 119 7.09 4.75 -3.90
C MET A 119 7.98 5.98 -3.73
N ARG A 120 7.83 6.67 -2.60
CA ARG A 120 8.72 7.78 -2.23
C ARG A 120 10.14 7.28 -2.05
N ASP A 121 11.11 8.05 -2.54
CA ASP A 121 12.53 7.84 -2.29
C ASP A 121 12.86 8.14 -0.82
N VAL A 122 13.88 7.49 -0.27
CA VAL A 122 14.21 7.57 1.16
C VAL A 122 15.68 7.89 1.33
N SER A 123 15.99 8.99 2.01
CA SER A 123 17.36 9.44 2.30
C SER A 123 17.74 9.26 3.76
N GLU A 124 16.76 9.11 4.66
CA GLU A 124 17.02 9.05 6.09
C GLU A 124 16.43 7.81 6.73
N CYS A 125 17.25 7.15 7.55
CA CYS A 125 16.82 6.05 8.41
C CYS A 125 17.59 6.11 9.73
N ARG A 126 16.86 6.29 10.83
CA ARG A 126 17.44 6.42 12.16
C ARG A 126 17.40 5.10 12.90
N LYS A 127 18.53 4.64 13.43
CA LYS A 127 18.60 3.50 14.34
C LYS A 127 18.08 3.92 15.71
N ILE A 128 17.08 3.24 16.26
CA ILE A 128 16.44 3.56 17.53
C ILE A 128 17.00 2.66 18.64
N GLY A 129 17.16 1.39 18.37
CA GLY A 129 17.67 0.41 19.31
C GLY A 129 18.60 -0.60 18.66
N ARG A 130 18.93 -1.68 19.37
CA ARG A 130 19.85 -2.70 18.86
C ARG A 130 19.34 -3.35 17.56
N LYS A 131 18.01 -3.53 17.44
CA LYS A 131 17.34 -4.21 16.33
C LYS A 131 16.18 -3.40 15.74
N SER A 132 16.09 -2.12 16.03
CA SER A 132 14.98 -1.29 15.63
C SER A 132 15.41 0.02 14.98
N TYR A 133 14.58 0.49 14.05
CA TYR A 133 14.84 1.62 13.16
C TYR A 133 13.57 2.44 12.98
N PHE A 134 13.75 3.71 12.61
CA PHE A 134 12.68 4.64 12.30
C PHE A 134 13.00 5.38 11.00
N LEU A 135 12.03 5.44 10.07
CA LEU A 135 12.14 6.14 8.79
C LEU A 135 10.76 6.56 8.29
N ASP A 136 10.75 7.47 7.31
CA ASP A 136 9.54 7.89 6.59
C ASP A 136 9.60 7.41 5.14
N THR A 137 8.58 6.66 4.70
CA THR A 137 8.40 6.17 3.33
C THR A 137 7.15 6.74 2.66
N GLY A 138 6.70 7.94 3.10
CA GLY A 138 5.42 8.58 2.80
C GLY A 138 4.48 8.59 4.01
N SER A 139 4.85 7.83 5.03
CA SER A 139 4.33 7.89 6.40
C SER A 139 5.43 7.39 7.35
N PRO A 140 5.38 7.79 8.64
CA PRO A 140 6.37 7.34 9.62
C PRO A 140 6.22 5.85 9.95
N HIS A 141 7.36 5.15 10.01
CA HIS A 141 7.45 3.73 10.31
C HIS A 141 8.52 3.42 11.37
N TYR A 142 8.12 2.70 12.40
CA TYR A 142 9.00 1.95 13.26
C TYR A 142 9.12 0.53 12.74
N VAL A 143 10.34 0.02 12.61
CA VAL A 143 10.64 -1.34 12.13
C VAL A 143 11.53 -2.05 13.14
N GLU A 144 11.13 -3.23 13.57
CA GLU A 144 11.88 -4.04 14.54
C GLU A 144 12.08 -5.47 14.05
N PHE A 145 13.32 -5.97 14.12
CA PHE A 145 13.62 -7.38 13.91
C PHE A 145 13.24 -8.20 15.15
N VAL A 146 12.38 -9.16 14.95
CA VAL A 146 11.91 -10.08 15.98
C VAL A 146 12.23 -11.53 15.63
N LYS A 147 11.98 -12.44 16.57
CA LYS A 147 12.00 -13.89 16.37
C LYS A 147 10.60 -14.42 16.60
N ASP A 148 10.27 -15.52 15.93
CA ASP A 148 8.96 -16.19 16.04
C ASP A 148 7.81 -15.20 15.77
N LEU A 149 7.87 -14.58 14.59
CA LEU A 149 6.91 -13.53 14.22
C LEU A 149 5.47 -14.08 14.19
N ASP A 150 5.27 -15.35 13.91
CA ASP A 150 3.93 -15.96 13.85
C ASP A 150 3.21 -15.88 15.20
N ASN A 151 3.94 -16.06 16.32
CA ASN A 151 3.41 -15.98 17.70
C ASN A 151 3.66 -14.61 18.36
N TYR A 152 4.24 -13.64 17.63
CA TYR A 152 4.61 -12.35 18.21
C TYR A 152 3.35 -11.53 18.56
N PRO A 153 3.27 -10.91 19.75
CA PRO A 153 2.10 -10.16 20.21
C PRO A 153 1.99 -8.77 19.54
N VAL A 154 1.69 -8.77 18.22
CA VAL A 154 1.70 -7.57 17.37
C VAL A 154 0.79 -6.47 17.90
N ASP A 155 -0.43 -6.79 18.35
CA ASP A 155 -1.37 -5.77 18.81
C ASP A 155 -0.86 -5.07 20.08
N VAL A 156 -0.31 -5.81 21.04
CA VAL A 156 0.18 -5.26 22.31
C VAL A 156 1.44 -4.41 22.07
N LYS A 157 2.43 -4.98 21.37
CA LYS A 157 3.70 -4.30 21.08
C LYS A 157 3.53 -3.18 20.07
N GLY A 158 2.67 -3.40 19.05
CA GLY A 158 2.33 -2.42 18.05
C GLY A 158 1.67 -1.19 18.66
N LYS A 159 0.68 -1.38 19.51
CA LYS A 159 0.02 -0.29 20.24
C LYS A 159 1.00 0.54 21.07
N TYR A 160 1.94 -0.10 21.76
CA TYR A 160 2.97 0.61 22.53
C TYR A 160 3.81 1.53 21.63
N TRP A 161 4.44 1.01 20.57
CA TRP A 161 5.31 1.78 19.69
C TRP A 161 4.54 2.78 18.84
N ARG A 162 3.26 2.50 18.51
CA ARG A 162 2.35 3.40 17.79
C ARG A 162 2.26 4.79 18.41
N TYR A 163 2.27 4.87 19.74
CA TYR A 163 2.14 6.10 20.50
C TYR A 163 3.45 6.60 21.11
N TYR A 164 4.54 5.87 20.97
CA TYR A 164 5.84 6.24 21.54
C TYR A 164 6.44 7.47 20.86
N PHE A 165 6.22 7.64 19.56
CA PHE A 165 6.73 8.77 18.80
C PHE A 165 5.68 9.88 18.70
N GLU A 166 6.11 11.15 18.72
CA GLU A 166 5.24 12.30 18.49
C GLU A 166 4.54 12.19 17.13
N GLY A 167 3.24 12.47 17.06
CA GLY A 167 2.41 12.28 15.86
C GLY A 167 2.11 10.82 15.53
N GLY A 168 2.73 9.89 16.26
CA GLY A 168 2.55 8.45 16.11
C GLY A 168 3.12 7.84 14.82
N THR A 169 3.24 6.52 14.80
CA THR A 169 3.89 5.78 13.71
C THR A 169 3.15 4.49 13.37
N ASN A 170 3.34 3.98 12.14
CA ASN A 170 3.05 2.58 11.84
C ASN A 170 4.16 1.72 12.43
N VAL A 171 3.84 0.53 12.90
CA VAL A 171 4.78 -0.37 13.57
C VAL A 171 4.88 -1.68 12.80
N ASN A 172 6.09 -2.01 12.37
CA ASN A 172 6.36 -3.19 11.57
C ASN A 172 7.30 -4.12 12.31
N PHE A 173 6.89 -5.36 12.51
CA PHE A 173 7.74 -6.42 13.02
C PHE A 173 8.16 -7.31 11.88
N ILE A 174 9.46 -7.58 11.76
CA ILE A 174 10.02 -8.37 10.67
C ILE A 174 10.87 -9.52 11.19
N GLU A 175 10.78 -10.65 10.50
CA GLU A 175 11.64 -11.80 10.68
C GLU A 175 12.30 -12.18 9.37
N VAL A 176 13.58 -12.52 9.43
CA VAL A 176 14.33 -12.95 8.25
C VAL A 176 14.19 -14.45 8.11
N GLU A 177 13.63 -14.90 7.01
CA GLU A 177 13.56 -16.32 6.64
C GLU A 177 14.26 -16.53 5.30
N ASP A 178 15.26 -17.44 5.26
CA ASP A 178 16.01 -17.81 4.06
C ASP A 178 16.22 -16.67 3.04
N ASN A 179 15.29 -16.57 2.08
CA ASN A 179 15.38 -15.61 0.96
C ASN A 179 14.32 -14.52 1.00
N HIS A 180 13.53 -14.40 2.09
CA HIS A 180 12.48 -13.39 2.19
C HIS A 180 12.33 -12.85 3.62
N LEU A 181 11.61 -11.75 3.73
CA LEU A 181 11.22 -11.16 5.01
C LEU A 181 9.76 -11.52 5.30
N LYS A 182 9.48 -12.06 6.47
CA LYS A 182 8.12 -12.03 7.00
C LYS A 182 7.86 -10.66 7.62
N ILE A 183 6.63 -10.14 7.45
CA ILE A 183 6.22 -8.86 8.02
C ILE A 183 4.82 -8.94 8.61
N ARG A 184 4.65 -8.34 9.80
CA ARG A 184 3.36 -8.05 10.43
C ARG A 184 3.34 -6.59 10.86
N THR A 185 2.22 -5.89 10.58
CA THR A 185 2.12 -4.44 10.76
C THR A 185 0.92 -4.06 11.61
N TYR A 186 1.17 -3.28 12.68
CA TYR A 186 0.14 -2.52 13.40
C TYR A 186 0.06 -1.13 12.77
N GLU A 187 -1.10 -0.76 12.25
CA GLU A 187 -1.22 0.41 11.37
C GLU A 187 -1.83 1.61 12.08
N ARG A 188 -1.18 2.76 11.92
CA ARG A 188 -1.68 4.07 12.37
C ARG A 188 -2.96 4.44 11.66
N GLY A 189 -4.01 4.79 12.43
CA GLY A 189 -5.32 5.16 11.89
C GLY A 189 -6.29 3.99 11.78
N VAL A 190 -5.77 2.74 11.68
CA VAL A 190 -6.58 1.52 11.84
C VAL A 190 -6.59 1.08 13.30
N GLU A 191 -5.47 1.31 14.00
CA GLU A 191 -5.23 0.99 15.42
C GLU A 191 -5.38 -0.52 15.74
N ALA A 192 -4.97 -1.34 14.77
CA ALA A 192 -4.94 -2.80 14.84
C ALA A 192 -3.91 -3.37 13.86
N GLU A 193 -3.66 -4.69 13.95
CA GLU A 193 -2.90 -5.40 12.94
C GLU A 193 -3.65 -5.46 11.61
N THR A 194 -3.00 -5.09 10.50
CA THR A 194 -3.54 -5.17 9.15
C THR A 194 -2.96 -6.33 8.34
N PHE A 195 -3.62 -6.69 7.24
CA PHE A 195 -3.14 -7.76 6.36
C PHE A 195 -1.87 -7.39 5.61
N ALA A 196 -1.73 -6.13 5.19
CA ALA A 196 -0.52 -5.61 4.55
C ALA A 196 -0.51 -4.08 4.53
N CYS A 197 0.64 -3.49 4.84
CA CYS A 197 0.92 -2.07 4.70
C CYS A 197 2.01 -1.88 3.63
N GLY A 198 1.70 -1.18 2.53
CA GLY A 198 2.62 -1.00 1.40
C GLY A 198 3.85 -0.16 1.76
N THR A 199 3.66 0.96 2.47
CA THR A 199 4.74 1.80 2.99
C THR A 199 5.54 1.08 4.07
N GLY A 200 4.89 0.24 4.89
CA GLY A 200 5.53 -0.61 5.88
C GLY A 200 6.43 -1.69 5.27
N ALA A 201 5.98 -2.33 4.18
CA ALA A 201 6.80 -3.26 3.42
C ALA A 201 8.03 -2.57 2.82
N THR A 202 7.85 -1.35 2.28
CA THR A 202 8.94 -0.52 1.77
C THR A 202 9.95 -0.17 2.87
N ALA A 203 9.47 0.30 4.02
CA ALA A 203 10.30 0.62 5.18
C ALA A 203 11.09 -0.61 5.66
N SER A 204 10.44 -1.77 5.72
CA SER A 204 11.03 -3.03 6.17
C SER A 204 12.17 -3.51 5.25
N ALA A 205 11.99 -3.40 3.93
CA ALA A 205 13.02 -3.74 2.96
C ALA A 205 14.24 -2.81 3.04
N ILE A 206 14.02 -1.50 3.21
CA ILE A 206 15.09 -0.51 3.38
C ILE A 206 15.87 -0.79 4.67
N VAL A 207 15.17 -1.04 5.78
CA VAL A 207 15.79 -1.38 7.07
C VAL A 207 16.60 -2.69 6.96
N ALA A 208 16.07 -3.70 6.28
CA ALA A 208 16.78 -4.95 6.04
C ALA A 208 18.11 -4.72 5.30
N CYS A 209 18.11 -3.87 4.26
CA CYS A 209 19.32 -3.48 3.55
C CYS A 209 20.34 -2.78 4.46
N ILE A 210 19.89 -1.79 5.24
CA ILE A 210 20.74 -1.04 6.18
C ILE A 210 21.33 -1.95 7.26
N ALA A 211 20.56 -2.94 7.72
CA ALA A 211 20.99 -3.91 8.71
C ALA A 211 21.92 -5.01 8.15
N GLY A 212 22.18 -5.01 6.83
CA GLY A 212 23.06 -6.00 6.18
C GLY A 212 22.39 -7.35 5.91
N VAL A 213 21.07 -7.41 5.93
CA VAL A 213 20.32 -8.62 5.51
C VAL A 213 20.52 -8.83 4.01
N LYS A 214 20.83 -10.06 3.60
CA LYS A 214 21.03 -10.40 2.19
C LYS A 214 19.74 -10.20 1.38
N PRO A 215 19.75 -9.39 0.31
CA PRO A 215 18.58 -9.24 -0.55
C PRO A 215 18.33 -10.49 -1.44
N ALA A 216 17.10 -10.64 -1.90
CA ALA A 216 16.70 -11.71 -2.81
C ALA A 216 17.44 -11.61 -4.17
N SER A 217 17.75 -10.39 -4.64
CA SER A 217 18.62 -10.17 -5.79
C SER A 217 19.38 -8.85 -5.71
N VAL A 218 20.55 -8.82 -6.35
CA VAL A 218 21.41 -7.62 -6.51
C VAL A 218 21.85 -7.53 -7.97
N LYS A 219 21.74 -6.33 -8.57
CA LYS A 219 22.29 -6.02 -9.89
C LYS A 219 22.93 -4.61 -9.82
N GLY A 220 24.27 -4.58 -9.71
CA GLY A 220 24.99 -3.36 -9.40
C GLY A 220 24.52 -2.77 -8.08
N ASN A 221 24.04 -1.53 -8.09
CA ASN A 221 23.47 -0.85 -6.93
C ASN A 221 21.95 -1.04 -6.76
N LYS A 222 21.31 -1.83 -7.63
CA LYS A 222 19.90 -2.16 -7.53
C LYS A 222 19.70 -3.42 -6.69
N ILE A 223 18.88 -3.31 -5.64
CA ILE A 223 18.51 -4.39 -4.73
C ILE A 223 17.03 -4.74 -4.86
N LYS A 224 16.69 -5.97 -4.48
CA LYS A 224 15.31 -6.43 -4.35
C LYS A 224 15.17 -7.28 -3.08
N TYR A 225 14.12 -7.00 -2.32
CA TYR A 225 13.64 -7.83 -1.21
C TYR A 225 12.27 -8.38 -1.53
N ASP A 226 12.06 -9.66 -1.26
CA ASP A 226 10.76 -10.31 -1.27
C ASP A 226 10.22 -10.36 0.16
N LEU A 227 8.94 -10.03 0.34
CA LEU A 227 8.28 -9.95 1.64
C LEU A 227 7.00 -10.77 1.64
N LYS A 228 6.76 -11.48 2.73
CA LYS A 228 5.53 -12.22 2.98
C LYS A 228 4.74 -11.50 4.09
N ALA A 229 3.68 -10.82 3.71
CA ALA A 229 2.69 -10.24 4.62
C ALA A 229 1.51 -11.23 4.79
N ARG A 230 0.67 -11.03 5.80
CA ARG A 230 -0.52 -11.87 6.02
C ARG A 230 -1.47 -11.90 4.81
N GLY A 231 -1.58 -10.78 4.10
CA GLY A 231 -2.45 -10.62 2.93
C GLY A 231 -1.85 -11.06 1.60
N GLY A 232 -0.55 -11.41 1.56
CA GLY A 232 0.10 -11.88 0.33
C GLY A 232 1.56 -11.48 0.20
N ASN A 233 2.14 -11.89 -0.93
CA ASN A 233 3.54 -11.63 -1.23
C ASN A 233 3.70 -10.26 -1.89
N LEU A 234 4.70 -9.54 -1.43
CA LEU A 234 5.11 -8.24 -1.94
C LEU A 234 6.60 -8.30 -2.31
N SER A 235 7.07 -7.38 -3.12
CA SER A 235 8.51 -7.17 -3.26
C SER A 235 8.82 -5.68 -3.35
N VAL A 236 9.99 -5.30 -2.85
CA VAL A 236 10.49 -3.93 -2.90
C VAL A 236 11.82 -3.92 -3.63
N GLU A 237 11.91 -3.06 -4.65
CA GLU A 237 13.15 -2.78 -5.38
C GLU A 237 13.59 -1.35 -5.09
N ALA A 238 14.89 -1.12 -5.01
CA ALA A 238 15.46 0.22 -4.89
C ALA A 238 16.87 0.27 -5.48
N VAL A 239 17.32 1.47 -5.85
CA VAL A 239 18.71 1.79 -6.15
C VAL A 239 19.32 2.39 -4.88
N VAL A 240 20.45 1.85 -4.44
CA VAL A 240 21.13 2.26 -3.20
C VAL A 240 22.41 2.99 -3.55
N SER A 241 22.57 4.21 -3.04
CA SER A 241 23.82 4.97 -3.13
C SER A 241 24.84 4.53 -2.06
N ASP A 242 26.12 4.94 -2.24
CA ASP A 242 27.17 4.72 -1.24
C ASP A 242 26.83 5.38 0.12
N LYS A 243 26.04 6.44 0.09
CA LYS A 243 25.54 7.14 1.29
C LYS A 243 24.31 6.47 1.93
N LYS A 244 23.88 5.32 1.40
CA LYS A 244 22.65 4.60 1.82
C LYS A 244 21.37 5.41 1.62
N GLU A 245 21.32 6.21 0.57
CA GLU A 245 20.09 6.81 0.07
C GLU A 245 19.43 5.84 -0.91
N PHE A 246 18.10 5.74 -0.83
CA PHE A 246 17.31 4.82 -1.63
C PHE A 246 16.47 5.60 -2.62
N THR A 247 16.79 5.44 -3.91
CA THR A 247 16.08 6.05 -5.03
C THR A 247 15.45 4.99 -5.91
N GLU A 248 14.60 5.40 -6.85
CA GLU A 248 13.86 4.47 -7.71
C GLU A 248 13.20 3.34 -6.89
N VAL A 249 12.60 3.70 -5.76
CA VAL A 249 11.94 2.76 -4.85
C VAL A 249 10.62 2.32 -5.47
N TYR A 250 10.44 1.03 -5.63
CA TYR A 250 9.21 0.43 -6.17
C TYR A 250 8.68 -0.66 -5.26
N LEU A 251 7.36 -0.64 -5.05
CA LEU A 251 6.61 -1.70 -4.41
C LEU A 251 5.87 -2.51 -5.49
N THR A 252 6.10 -3.81 -5.53
CA THR A 252 5.40 -4.73 -6.42
C THR A 252 4.51 -5.66 -5.61
N GLY A 253 3.28 -5.85 -6.07
CA GLY A 253 2.34 -6.76 -5.41
C GLY A 253 1.06 -7.00 -6.20
N PRO A 254 0.19 -7.89 -5.71
CA PRO A 254 -1.06 -8.23 -6.36
C PRO A 254 -2.09 -7.11 -6.21
N ALA A 255 -3.00 -7.07 -7.18
CA ALA A 255 -4.28 -6.37 -7.14
C ALA A 255 -5.29 -7.20 -7.92
N THR A 256 -6.44 -7.48 -7.33
CA THR A 256 -7.42 -8.43 -7.89
C THR A 256 -8.83 -7.86 -7.82
N LEU A 257 -9.56 -7.93 -8.94
CA LEU A 257 -11.00 -7.73 -8.96
C LEU A 257 -11.66 -8.94 -8.28
N VAL A 258 -12.43 -8.70 -7.24
CA VAL A 258 -13.16 -9.74 -6.49
C VAL A 258 -14.51 -9.99 -7.14
N PHE A 259 -15.27 -8.93 -7.39
CA PHE A 259 -16.54 -8.93 -8.11
C PHE A 259 -16.89 -7.53 -8.62
N GLU A 260 -17.91 -7.48 -9.50
CA GLU A 260 -18.59 -6.24 -9.90
C GLU A 260 -20.09 -6.40 -9.75
N CYS A 261 -20.82 -5.33 -9.47
CA CYS A 261 -22.28 -5.34 -9.40
C CYS A 261 -22.88 -3.95 -9.57
N ASP A 262 -24.20 -3.93 -9.84
CA ASP A 262 -25.02 -2.72 -9.78
C ASP A 262 -25.65 -2.57 -8.40
N ILE A 263 -25.70 -1.35 -7.87
CA ILE A 263 -26.32 -1.02 -6.58
C ILE A 263 -27.10 0.29 -6.68
N GLU A 264 -28.18 0.40 -5.94
CA GLU A 264 -28.91 1.66 -5.72
C GLU A 264 -28.57 2.23 -4.34
N ILE A 265 -28.25 3.55 -4.29
CA ILE A 265 -27.97 4.30 -3.07
C ILE A 265 -28.76 5.61 -3.02
#